data_3b86139e1d282ed9d0d4e320e21e598c
#
_entry.id   3b86139e1d282ed9d0d4e320e21e598c
#
_cell.length_a   1.000
_cell.length_b   1.000
_cell.length_c   1.000
_cell.angle_alpha   90.00
_cell.angle_beta   90.00
_cell.angle_gamma   90.00
#
_symmetry.space_group_name_H-M   'P 1'
#
loop_
_entity.id
_entity.type
_entity.pdbx_description
1 polymer ?
#
loop_
_entity_poly.entity_id
_entity_poly.type
_entity_poly.pdbx_seq_one_letter_code
_entity_poly.pdbx_strand_id
1 'polypeptide(L)'
;MILNEPMKILFLHGWHSVPGGVKPTYLIQHGHKTINPALPDEQFDEAVKVAQAEFDAHQPDAIVGSSRGGAVALEVESGDTPLVLLCPAWKRWGRTTTAKRETTILHSRKDETIPFADSQELIPISGPDEAALIETGNDHRLADAASLRAMLDA
;
A
#
# COMPACT_ATOMS: atom_id res chain seq x y z
N MET A 1 -9.75 -13.05 18.90
CA MET A 1 -9.79 -13.01 18.23
C MET A 1 -8.84 -13.32 17.49
N ILE A 2 -8.84 -13.74 16.86
CA ILE A 2 -8.09 -14.15 16.23
C ILE A 2 -7.54 -13.52 15.35
N LEU A 3 -7.42 -12.79 15.57
CA LEU A 3 -6.93 -11.94 14.89
C LEU A 3 -5.74 -12.15 14.31
N ASN A 4 -5.02 -12.92 14.59
CA ASN A 4 -3.66 -13.05 14.18
C ASN A 4 -3.42 -14.25 13.31
N GLU A 5 -4.39 -14.65 12.55
CA GLU A 5 -4.17 -15.67 11.55
C GLU A 5 -3.16 -15.18 10.52
N PRO A 6 -2.13 -15.98 10.18
CA PRO A 6 -1.15 -15.59 9.19
C PRO A 6 -1.81 -15.30 7.85
N MET A 7 -1.44 -14.16 7.26
CA MET A 7 -1.91 -13.76 5.94
C MET A 7 -0.76 -13.81 4.94
N LYS A 8 -1.09 -14.03 3.71
CA LYS A 8 -0.14 -13.88 2.60
C LYS A 8 -0.33 -12.47 2.05
N ILE A 9 0.69 -11.65 2.14
CA ILE A 9 0.61 -10.23 1.79
C ILE A 9 1.56 -9.92 0.63
N LEU A 10 1.05 -9.31 -0.42
CA LEU A 10 1.86 -8.76 -1.49
C LEU A 10 2.25 -7.34 -1.08
N PHE A 11 3.54 -7.11 -0.84
CA PHE A 11 4.06 -5.81 -0.45
C PHE A 11 4.75 -5.13 -1.62
N LEU A 12 4.31 -3.93 -1.95
CA LEU A 12 4.82 -3.14 -3.08
C LEU A 12 5.56 -1.92 -2.54
N HIS A 13 6.88 -1.89 -2.75
CA HIS A 13 7.75 -0.84 -2.21
C HIS A 13 7.70 0.44 -3.05
N GLY A 14 8.21 1.52 -2.47
CA GLY A 14 8.23 2.83 -3.10
C GLY A 14 9.41 3.04 -4.04
N TRP A 15 9.46 4.25 -4.60
CA TRP A 15 10.50 4.67 -5.53
C TRP A 15 11.85 4.71 -4.81
N HIS A 16 12.88 4.24 -5.49
CA HIS A 16 14.24 4.10 -4.96
C HIS A 16 14.33 3.23 -3.71
N SER A 17 13.30 2.45 -3.44
CA SER A 17 13.32 1.48 -2.37
C SER A 17 13.67 0.10 -2.92
N VAL A 18 13.84 -0.84 -2.01
CA VAL A 18 14.20 -2.23 -2.36
C VAL A 18 13.37 -3.20 -1.53
N PRO A 19 13.26 -4.46 -1.95
CA PRO A 19 12.64 -5.49 -1.13
C PRO A 19 13.35 -5.66 0.21
N GLY A 20 12.62 -6.08 1.24
CA GLY A 20 13.20 -6.38 2.54
C GLY A 20 13.36 -5.19 3.47
N GLY A 21 12.67 -4.09 3.20
CA GLY A 21 12.70 -2.91 4.08
C GLY A 21 11.97 -3.11 5.40
N VAL A 22 11.82 -2.02 6.15
CA VAL A 22 11.23 -2.04 7.50
C VAL A 22 9.80 -2.57 7.52
N LYS A 23 8.97 -2.14 6.60
CA LYS A 23 7.55 -2.50 6.61
C LYS A 23 7.29 -3.98 6.32
N PRO A 24 7.84 -4.56 5.25
CA PRO A 24 7.64 -6.00 5.04
C PRO A 24 8.29 -6.83 6.14
N THR A 25 9.43 -6.40 6.67
CA THR A 25 10.08 -7.08 7.78
C THR A 25 9.19 -7.07 9.03
N TYR A 26 8.55 -5.95 9.32
CA TYR A 26 7.62 -5.83 10.44
C TYR A 26 6.45 -6.81 10.29
N LEU A 27 5.89 -6.92 9.10
CA LEU A 27 4.80 -7.88 8.84
C LEU A 27 5.25 -9.33 9.05
N ILE A 28 6.44 -9.66 8.59
CA ILE A 28 7.01 -11.01 8.79
C ILE A 28 7.21 -11.29 10.28
N GLN A 29 7.72 -10.33 11.03
CA GLN A 29 7.93 -10.47 12.46
C GLN A 29 6.64 -10.69 13.24
N HIS A 30 5.50 -10.27 12.67
CA HIS A 30 4.18 -10.46 13.26
C HIS A 30 3.43 -11.65 12.69
N GLY A 31 4.15 -12.57 12.03
CA GLY A 31 3.60 -13.86 11.64
C GLY A 31 3.03 -13.95 10.24
N HIS A 32 3.11 -12.88 9.44
CA HIS A 32 2.60 -12.91 8.08
C HIS A 32 3.66 -13.34 7.08
N LYS A 33 3.22 -13.87 5.95
CA LYS A 33 4.10 -14.18 4.84
C LYS A 33 4.02 -13.04 3.84
N THR A 34 5.16 -12.51 3.41
CA THR A 34 5.18 -11.43 2.42
C THR A 34 5.75 -11.90 1.10
N ILE A 35 5.13 -11.47 0.01
CA ILE A 35 5.68 -11.54 -1.34
C ILE A 35 6.10 -10.10 -1.63
N ASN A 36 7.40 -9.86 -1.74
CA ASN A 36 7.94 -8.51 -1.85
C ASN A 36 8.85 -8.41 -3.07
N PRO A 37 8.26 -8.29 -4.29
CA PRO A 37 9.05 -8.24 -5.51
C PRO A 37 9.79 -6.93 -5.66
N ALA A 38 10.93 -6.98 -6.35
CA ALA A 38 11.64 -5.76 -6.77
C ALA A 38 10.85 -5.10 -7.89
N LEU A 39 10.53 -3.83 -7.73
CA LEU A 39 9.77 -3.07 -8.72
C LEU A 39 10.70 -2.09 -9.44
N PRO A 40 10.74 -2.11 -10.78
CA PRO A 40 11.62 -1.19 -11.51
C PRO A 40 11.20 0.27 -11.30
N ASP A 41 12.19 1.13 -11.04
CA ASP A 41 11.94 2.55 -10.78
C ASP A 41 11.62 3.33 -12.05
N GLU A 42 12.27 2.99 -13.14
CA GLU A 42 12.24 3.82 -14.34
C GLU A 42 10.98 3.68 -15.18
N GLN A 43 10.29 2.55 -15.09
CA GLN A 43 9.10 2.29 -15.89
C GLN A 43 7.96 1.85 -14.99
N PHE A 44 7.02 2.74 -14.77
CA PHE A 44 5.89 2.45 -13.90
C PHE A 44 5.05 1.27 -14.43
N ASP A 45 4.82 1.20 -15.73
CA ASP A 45 4.02 0.13 -16.32
C ASP A 45 4.68 -1.24 -16.12
N GLU A 46 6.01 -1.30 -16.12
CA GLU A 46 6.73 -2.55 -15.84
C GLU A 46 6.57 -2.94 -14.37
N ALA A 47 6.56 -1.95 -13.45
CA ALA A 47 6.31 -2.23 -12.04
C ALA A 47 4.91 -2.82 -11.86
N VAL A 48 3.91 -2.29 -12.55
CA VAL A 48 2.54 -2.83 -12.51
C VAL A 48 2.52 -4.26 -13.03
N LYS A 49 3.23 -4.55 -14.13
CA LYS A 49 3.29 -5.91 -14.67
C LYS A 49 3.92 -6.90 -13.70
N VAL A 50 5.01 -6.51 -13.04
CA VAL A 50 5.65 -7.34 -12.03
C VAL A 50 4.68 -7.62 -10.89
N ALA A 51 4.03 -6.59 -10.37
CA ALA A 51 3.06 -6.73 -9.28
C ALA A 51 1.88 -7.62 -9.69
N GLN A 52 1.36 -7.43 -10.90
CA GLN A 52 0.25 -8.24 -11.41
C GLN A 52 0.62 -9.71 -11.52
N ALA A 53 1.82 -10.00 -12.05
CA ALA A 53 2.29 -11.38 -12.18
C ALA A 53 2.42 -12.05 -10.81
N GLU A 54 2.94 -11.33 -9.81
CA GLU A 54 3.06 -11.86 -8.45
C GLU A 54 1.68 -12.07 -7.81
N PHE A 55 0.75 -11.14 -8.04
CA PHE A 55 -0.61 -11.29 -7.57
C PHE A 55 -1.27 -12.55 -8.17
N ASP A 56 -1.15 -12.72 -9.47
CA ASP A 56 -1.74 -13.86 -10.16
C ASP A 56 -1.13 -15.19 -9.72
N ALA A 57 0.18 -15.23 -9.49
CA ALA A 57 0.89 -16.43 -9.10
C ALA A 57 0.61 -16.84 -7.65
N HIS A 58 0.45 -15.89 -6.75
CA HIS A 58 0.36 -16.17 -5.31
C HIS A 58 -1.02 -16.00 -4.69
N GLN A 59 -1.93 -15.29 -5.36
CA GLN A 59 -3.28 -15.03 -4.83
C GLN A 59 -3.24 -14.55 -3.38
N PRO A 60 -2.61 -13.40 -3.10
CA PRO A 60 -2.44 -12.93 -1.72
C PRO A 60 -3.77 -12.57 -1.06
N ASP A 61 -3.77 -12.56 0.27
CA ASP A 61 -4.93 -12.21 1.07
C ASP A 61 -5.11 -10.68 1.20
N ALA A 62 -4.04 -9.93 0.98
CA ALA A 62 -4.06 -8.47 1.01
C ALA A 62 -2.88 -7.92 0.22
N ILE A 63 -3.00 -6.67 -0.21
CA ILE A 63 -1.92 -5.94 -0.87
C ILE A 63 -1.61 -4.72 -0.01
N VAL A 64 -0.33 -4.53 0.33
CA VAL A 64 0.15 -3.33 1.01
C VAL A 64 1.08 -2.60 0.05
N GLY A 65 0.77 -1.36 -0.27
CA GLY A 65 1.58 -0.54 -1.16
C GLY A 65 2.00 0.76 -0.50
N SER A 66 3.29 1.11 -0.62
CA SER A 66 3.84 2.31 -0.01
C SER A 66 4.27 3.30 -1.09
N SER A 67 3.80 4.54 -1.00
CA SER A 67 4.15 5.64 -1.89
C SER A 67 3.88 5.28 -3.36
N ARG A 68 4.89 5.20 -4.21
CA ARG A 68 4.74 4.75 -5.60
C ARG A 68 4.16 3.33 -5.66
N GLY A 69 4.53 2.47 -4.71
CA GLY A 69 3.94 1.14 -4.57
C GLY A 69 2.44 1.18 -4.30
N GLY A 70 1.95 2.23 -3.63
CA GLY A 70 0.51 2.47 -3.47
C GLY A 70 -0.17 2.77 -4.79
N ALA A 71 0.48 3.55 -5.66
CA ALA A 71 -0.04 3.80 -7.01
C ALA A 71 -0.05 2.51 -7.84
N VAL A 72 0.99 1.68 -7.70
CA VAL A 72 1.03 0.36 -8.37
C VAL A 72 -0.13 -0.50 -7.88
N ALA A 73 -0.38 -0.54 -6.57
CA ALA A 73 -1.46 -1.33 -5.99
C ALA A 73 -2.83 -0.96 -6.57
N LEU A 74 -3.06 0.32 -6.81
CA LEU A 74 -4.32 0.78 -7.39
C LEU A 74 -4.48 0.34 -8.85
N GLU A 75 -3.38 0.10 -9.57
CA GLU A 75 -3.42 -0.33 -10.96
C GLU A 75 -3.55 -1.84 -11.12
N VAL A 76 -3.22 -2.62 -10.10
CA VAL A 76 -3.32 -4.08 -10.17
C VAL A 76 -4.79 -4.51 -10.16
N GLU A 77 -5.14 -5.42 -11.06
CA GLU A 77 -6.48 -6.02 -11.07
C GLU A 77 -6.51 -7.11 -10.00
N SER A 78 -7.08 -6.78 -8.86
CA SER A 78 -7.03 -7.61 -7.66
C SER A 78 -8.42 -7.98 -7.11
N GLY A 79 -9.48 -7.69 -7.85
CA GLY A 79 -10.85 -8.04 -7.42
C GLY A 79 -11.19 -7.44 -6.07
N ASP A 80 -11.65 -8.28 -5.14
CA ASP A 80 -12.06 -7.85 -3.81
C ASP A 80 -10.94 -7.93 -2.77
N THR A 81 -9.70 -8.17 -3.18
CA THR A 81 -8.56 -8.24 -2.25
C THR A 81 -8.38 -6.89 -1.56
N PRO A 82 -8.33 -6.86 -0.21
CA PRO A 82 -8.15 -5.60 0.51
C PRO A 82 -6.81 -4.94 0.20
N LEU A 83 -6.82 -3.60 0.13
CA LEU A 83 -5.61 -2.80 -0.07
C LEU A 83 -5.31 -1.98 1.18
N VAL A 84 -4.06 -1.94 1.57
CA VAL A 84 -3.56 -1.01 2.58
C VAL A 84 -2.52 -0.13 1.88
N LEU A 85 -2.81 1.14 1.76
CA LEU A 85 -1.98 2.09 1.03
C LEU A 85 -1.35 3.09 1.99
N LEU A 86 -0.02 3.18 1.98
CA LEU A 86 0.72 4.10 2.82
C LEU A 86 1.15 5.28 1.96
N CYS A 87 0.63 6.47 2.27
CA CYS A 87 0.91 7.71 1.53
C CYS A 87 0.98 7.47 0.01
N PRO A 88 -0.09 6.97 -0.61
CA PRO A 88 -0.04 6.57 -2.01
C PRO A 88 0.22 7.75 -2.95
N ALA A 89 1.13 7.56 -3.88
CA ALA A 89 1.53 8.59 -4.84
C ALA A 89 0.69 8.52 -6.13
N TRP A 90 -0.61 8.37 -5.98
CA TRP A 90 -1.52 8.11 -7.09
C TRP A 90 -1.62 9.25 -8.10
N LYS A 91 -1.35 10.49 -7.70
CA LYS A 91 -1.36 11.63 -8.62
C LYS A 91 -0.10 11.70 -9.48
N ARG A 92 0.98 11.07 -9.04
CA ARG A 92 2.25 11.12 -9.76
C ARG A 92 2.41 9.97 -10.73
N TRP A 93 1.83 8.83 -10.41
CA TRP A 93 1.96 7.63 -11.22
C TRP A 93 0.61 6.96 -11.40
N GLY A 94 0.46 6.30 -12.54
CA GLY A 94 -0.74 5.53 -12.82
C GLY A 94 -1.86 6.36 -13.39
N ARG A 95 -2.95 5.69 -13.69
CA ARG A 95 -4.14 6.30 -14.30
C ARG A 95 -5.37 6.13 -13.44
N THR A 96 -5.29 5.29 -12.42
CA THR A 96 -6.40 5.04 -11.52
C THR A 96 -6.58 6.23 -10.59
N THR A 97 -7.79 6.78 -10.57
CA THR A 97 -8.12 7.95 -9.78
C THR A 97 -9.13 7.66 -8.70
N THR A 98 -9.46 6.39 -8.47
CA THR A 98 -10.39 5.97 -7.42
C THR A 98 -9.83 4.77 -6.68
N ALA A 99 -10.07 4.71 -5.37
CA ALA A 99 -9.77 3.52 -4.58
C ALA A 99 -10.94 2.55 -4.72
N LYS A 100 -10.65 1.26 -4.63
CA LYS A 100 -11.69 0.25 -4.66
C LYS A 100 -12.17 -0.08 -3.25
N ARG A 101 -13.17 -0.94 -3.16
CA ARG A 101 -13.71 -1.38 -1.87
C ARG A 101 -12.62 -1.99 -0.99
N GLU A 102 -12.82 -1.85 0.33
CA GLU A 102 -11.89 -2.37 1.32
C GLU A 102 -10.46 -1.85 1.16
N THR A 103 -10.35 -0.57 0.84
CA THR A 103 -9.07 0.13 0.81
C THR A 103 -8.92 0.96 2.07
N THR A 104 -7.79 0.79 2.77
CA THR A 104 -7.41 1.61 3.91
C THR A 104 -6.17 2.41 3.55
N ILE A 105 -6.22 3.72 3.74
CA ILE A 105 -5.11 4.62 3.43
C ILE A 105 -4.53 5.15 4.74
N LEU A 106 -3.22 5.03 4.89
CA LEU A 106 -2.47 5.59 6.03
C LEU A 106 -1.60 6.72 5.51
N HIS A 107 -1.68 7.90 6.10
CA HIS A 107 -0.95 9.05 5.61
C HIS A 107 -0.70 10.04 6.75
N SER A 108 0.44 10.73 6.70
CA SER A 108 0.76 11.77 7.67
C SER A 108 0.43 13.14 7.11
N ARG A 109 -0.15 14.02 7.96
CA ARG A 109 -0.32 15.42 7.59
C ARG A 109 1.00 16.16 7.44
N LYS A 110 2.07 15.58 7.97
CA LYS A 110 3.42 16.17 7.92
C LYS A 110 4.26 15.60 6.79
N ASP A 111 3.64 14.84 5.87
CA ASP A 111 4.34 14.29 4.70
C ASP A 111 4.76 15.44 3.79
N GLU A 112 6.07 15.59 3.58
CA GLU A 112 6.62 16.64 2.72
C GLU A 112 6.83 16.17 1.28
N THR A 113 6.63 14.90 1.02
CA THR A 113 6.84 14.32 -0.32
C THR A 113 5.52 14.19 -1.07
N ILE A 114 4.52 13.59 -0.44
CA ILE A 114 3.18 13.43 -1.00
C ILE A 114 2.21 14.17 -0.09
N PRO A 115 1.52 15.20 -0.59
CA PRO A 115 0.59 15.95 0.26
C PRO A 115 -0.52 15.08 0.82
N PHE A 116 -0.80 15.23 2.12
CA PHE A 116 -1.90 14.52 2.76
C PHE A 116 -3.23 14.79 2.03
N ALA A 117 -3.39 16.00 1.48
CA ALA A 117 -4.57 16.37 0.72
C ALA A 117 -4.83 15.45 -0.48
N ASP A 118 -3.79 14.84 -1.04
CA ASP A 118 -3.97 13.90 -2.14
C ASP A 118 -4.77 12.67 -1.71
N SER A 119 -4.53 12.17 -0.50
CA SER A 119 -5.31 11.07 0.05
C SER A 119 -6.72 11.52 0.44
N GLN A 120 -6.88 12.73 0.96
CA GLN A 120 -8.20 13.28 1.25
C GLN A 120 -9.04 13.40 -0.02
N GLU A 121 -8.41 13.76 -1.14
CA GLU A 121 -9.09 13.88 -2.43
C GLU A 121 -9.53 12.53 -2.98
N LEU A 122 -8.72 11.49 -2.74
CA LEU A 122 -9.01 10.15 -3.24
C LEU A 122 -10.27 9.54 -2.60
N ILE A 123 -10.53 9.84 -1.33
CA ILE A 123 -11.66 9.27 -0.60
C ILE A 123 -13.02 9.67 -1.18
N PRO A 124 -13.33 10.97 -1.37
CA PRO A 124 -14.65 11.36 -1.93
C PRO A 124 -14.86 10.85 -3.36
N ILE A 125 -13.80 10.83 -4.17
CA ILE A 125 -13.89 10.33 -5.54
C ILE A 125 -14.25 8.85 -5.53
N SER A 126 -13.72 8.10 -4.56
CA SER A 126 -13.95 6.66 -4.47
C SER A 126 -15.29 6.30 -3.83
N GLY A 127 -15.85 7.21 -3.06
CA GLY A 127 -17.07 6.98 -2.30
C GLY A 127 -16.79 6.63 -0.82
N PRO A 128 -17.70 6.99 0.07
CA PRO A 128 -17.47 6.86 1.52
C PRO A 128 -17.39 5.41 2.02
N ASP A 129 -18.00 4.47 1.28
CA ASP A 129 -18.00 3.07 1.68
C ASP A 129 -16.87 2.27 1.05
N GLU A 130 -16.08 2.89 0.18
CA GLU A 130 -15.05 2.17 -0.55
C GLU A 130 -13.68 2.24 0.11
N ALA A 131 -13.38 3.34 0.76
CA ALA A 131 -12.06 3.56 1.34
C ALA A 131 -12.13 4.33 2.64
N ALA A 132 -11.17 4.07 3.54
CA ALA A 132 -10.99 4.77 4.80
C ALA A 132 -9.62 5.43 4.83
N LEU A 133 -9.55 6.64 5.41
CA LEU A 133 -8.30 7.36 5.58
C LEU A 133 -7.98 7.47 7.07
N ILE A 134 -6.81 6.98 7.45
CA ILE A 134 -6.32 7.03 8.82
C ILE A 134 -5.08 7.92 8.86
N GLU A 135 -5.14 8.98 9.65
CA GLU A 135 -3.99 9.86 9.84
C GLU A 135 -3.02 9.19 10.82
N THR A 136 -1.75 9.07 10.43
CA THR A 136 -0.72 8.49 11.28
C THR A 136 0.66 9.02 10.88
N GLY A 137 1.59 8.99 11.82
CA GLY A 137 2.98 9.28 11.56
C GLY A 137 3.31 10.76 11.50
N ASN A 138 4.59 11.01 11.25
CA ASN A 138 5.15 12.36 11.24
C ASN A 138 5.94 12.66 9.96
N ASP A 139 5.99 11.74 9.03
CA ASP A 139 6.78 11.89 7.80
C ASP A 139 6.21 11.02 6.68
N HIS A 140 6.89 11.04 5.53
CA HIS A 140 6.51 10.23 4.38
C HIS A 140 6.81 8.74 4.56
N ARG A 141 7.82 8.38 5.34
CA ARG A 141 8.24 6.99 5.45
C ARG A 141 7.27 6.12 6.24
N LEU A 142 6.58 6.71 7.21
CA LEU A 142 5.66 5.98 8.09
C LEU A 142 6.34 4.75 8.71
N ALA A 143 7.58 4.90 9.16
CA ALA A 143 8.35 3.81 9.76
C ALA A 143 8.38 3.87 11.28
N ASP A 144 7.67 4.81 11.88
CA ASP A 144 7.54 4.92 13.33
C ASP A 144 6.62 3.81 13.88
N ALA A 145 6.77 3.52 15.16
CA ALA A 145 6.06 2.40 15.79
C ALA A 145 4.54 2.47 15.63
N ALA A 146 3.96 3.66 15.79
CA ALA A 146 2.50 3.83 15.67
C ALA A 146 2.02 3.57 14.24
N SER A 147 2.77 4.04 13.23
CA SER A 147 2.43 3.82 11.82
C SER A 147 2.55 2.37 11.42
N LEU A 148 3.61 1.69 11.88
CA LEU A 148 3.78 0.26 11.61
C LEU A 148 2.65 -0.55 12.23
N ARG A 149 2.23 -0.19 13.45
CA ARG A 149 1.11 -0.86 14.11
C ARG A 149 -0.20 -0.61 13.36
N ALA A 150 -0.41 0.63 12.90
CA ALA A 150 -1.61 0.98 12.13
C ALA A 150 -1.66 0.18 10.82
N MET A 151 -0.51 0.00 10.16
CA MET A 151 -0.41 -0.84 8.97
C MET A 151 -0.79 -2.29 9.28
N LEU A 152 -0.30 -2.83 10.38
CA LEU A 152 -0.58 -4.20 10.78
C LEU A 152 -2.07 -4.40 11.08
N ASP A 153 -2.70 -3.41 11.71
CA ASP A 153 -4.11 -3.50 12.11
C ASP A 153 -5.10 -3.21 10.97
N ALA A 154 -4.61 -2.64 9.89
CA ALA A 154 -5.47 -2.26 8.78
C ALA A 154 -5.95 -3.42 7.92
#